data_3993a62b0374d9dc0347aafc35d47a51
#
_entry.id   3993a62b0374d9dc0347aafc35d47a51
#
_cell.length_a   1.000
_cell.length_b   1.000
_cell.length_c   1.000
_cell.angle_alpha   90.00
_cell.angle_beta   90.00
_cell.angle_gamma   90.00
#
_symmetry.space_group_name_H-M   'P 1'
#
loop_
_entity.id
_entity.type
_entity.pdbx_description
1 polymer ?
#
loop_
_entity_poly.entity_id
_entity_poly.type
_entity_poly.pdbx_seq_one_letter_code
_entity_poly.pdbx_strand_id
1 'polypeptide(L)'
;MKRKFLTSLVLASLLITGCGNGNTSSNNDTNNSTNTAQGLYTVKVTAVGSTTIKVTQTVTLRAQVVGTNEKDVTWTSANETVATVNDKGIVTGVGAGSVKIRATLKKDTNSYAEITITVEDALTPTSVTIEGFTSAEGWVGESVQLTASIYPEGAANTVNWSTSDSSIASITSGGLLSYLDKGKVKVRAESTVDSTVYDELEIDVRKGIFISSMSSDKWNFANQDAEDAYIDMENTPEGSAGFNAAYFANIESTKFYAEATFQIKGLTSNAWDWQGIGIGNGLSNSDGRFFTYSPNSPTQSANNFNKFILRDLPESWGALTDRTQCWGDRDLDQIQLTDDIKISMLRNGNYYYYLINDSVYYFDETNKYEDIATIPFIVAYDIPVKVFDYRVSTDETEINNLLASEEFNKTFYASNDQVTYKNDSDFTFNNNQKMAKDNRVRSIGDKAKLVRNFEVEFDVDSLAFNFEKACFKGLTVNFQRYDSANILDTIGIGRSGRQEETTDIISNFTQWDWTQTYEDPNNHKSWFETTSSVMPKDDERHHVKIVREINEEEEYAYFKLFIDGVEYQFDMNSQNKEGINARTRYMGAYVLWIGTEYATAHVSNFVLRSNI
;
A
#
# COMPACT_ATOMS: atom_id res chain seq x y z
N MET A 1 -9.67 25.92 22.10
CA MET A 1 -10.03 27.24 21.52
C MET A 1 -10.52 27.03 20.09
N LYS A 2 -11.80 27.26 19.84
CA LYS A 2 -12.42 27.06 18.53
C LYS A 2 -11.97 28.14 17.57
N ARG A 3 -11.30 27.81 16.45
CA ARG A 3 -11.15 28.72 15.31
C ARG A 3 -12.12 28.32 14.21
N LYS A 4 -13.06 29.21 13.94
CA LYS A 4 -14.01 29.13 12.84
C LYS A 4 -13.31 29.46 11.53
N PHE A 5 -13.40 28.60 10.54
CA PHE A 5 -13.12 28.94 9.15
C PHE A 5 -14.30 29.66 8.55
N LEU A 6 -14.05 30.86 8.03
CA LEU A 6 -15.02 31.68 7.30
C LEU A 6 -14.81 31.39 5.80
N THR A 7 -15.74 30.68 5.20
CA THR A 7 -15.87 30.56 3.75
C THR A 7 -16.60 31.78 3.21
N SER A 8 -15.90 32.61 2.45
CA SER A 8 -16.51 33.74 1.71
C SER A 8 -17.09 33.25 0.39
N LEU A 9 -18.40 33.13 0.36
CA LEU A 9 -19.18 32.91 -0.86
C LEU A 9 -19.55 34.30 -1.41
N VAL A 10 -18.99 34.69 -2.55
CA VAL A 10 -19.43 35.91 -3.25
C VAL A 10 -20.57 35.53 -4.19
N LEU A 11 -21.77 35.89 -3.79
CA LEU A 11 -22.96 35.81 -4.62
C LEU A 11 -23.14 37.16 -5.33
N ALA A 12 -22.95 37.19 -6.65
CA ALA A 12 -23.31 38.33 -7.46
C ALA A 12 -24.82 38.27 -7.82
N SER A 13 -25.61 39.07 -7.19
CA SER A 13 -27.02 39.28 -7.51
C SER A 13 -27.15 40.34 -8.58
N LEU A 14 -27.70 39.98 -9.73
CA LEU A 14 -28.10 40.86 -10.82
C LEU A 14 -29.49 41.44 -10.48
N LEU A 15 -29.60 42.74 -10.33
CA LEU A 15 -30.88 43.46 -10.24
C LEU A 15 -31.04 44.31 -11.50
N ILE A 16 -32.06 44.01 -12.28
CA ILE A 16 -32.55 44.80 -13.41
C ILE A 16 -33.66 45.67 -12.91
N THR A 17 -33.55 46.97 -13.07
CA THR A 17 -34.73 47.85 -13.28
C THR A 17 -34.31 49.17 -13.93
N GLY A 18 -35.05 49.58 -14.93
CA GLY A 18 -35.39 50.95 -15.09
C GLY A 18 -35.10 51.57 -16.48
N CYS A 19 -36.13 51.74 -17.22
CA CYS A 19 -36.25 52.57 -18.41
C CYS A 19 -35.79 54.02 -18.19
N GLY A 20 -35.10 54.59 -19.18
CA GLY A 20 -34.85 56.03 -19.27
C GLY A 20 -34.25 56.40 -20.61
N ASN A 21 -35.04 57.07 -21.42
CA ASN A 21 -34.75 57.68 -22.72
C ASN A 21 -33.62 58.72 -22.65
N GLY A 22 -32.75 58.77 -23.62
CA GLY A 22 -31.89 59.95 -23.83
C GLY A 22 -30.65 59.71 -24.68
N ASN A 23 -30.79 59.86 -25.95
CA ASN A 23 -29.96 60.49 -26.99
C ASN A 23 -28.42 60.47 -26.90
N THR A 24 -27.85 59.97 -28.01
CA THR A 24 -26.57 60.36 -28.66
C THR A 24 -25.24 60.13 -27.93
N SER A 25 -24.57 59.07 -28.35
CA SER A 25 -23.14 59.14 -28.62
C SER A 25 -22.74 58.02 -29.59
N SER A 26 -22.09 58.41 -30.64
CA SER A 26 -21.51 57.56 -31.69
C SER A 26 -20.44 56.65 -31.09
N ASN A 27 -20.80 55.39 -30.90
CA ASN A 27 -19.79 54.36 -30.78
C ASN A 27 -19.42 53.83 -32.16
N ASN A 28 -18.21 54.12 -32.57
CA ASN A 28 -17.55 53.49 -33.72
C ASN A 28 -17.38 52.02 -33.38
N ASP A 29 -18.37 51.19 -33.75
CA ASP A 29 -18.19 49.75 -33.81
C ASP A 29 -17.32 49.43 -35.03
N THR A 30 -16.00 49.35 -34.81
CA THR A 30 -14.98 48.97 -35.82
C THR A 30 -15.04 47.49 -36.22
N ASN A 31 -16.03 46.74 -35.73
CA ASN A 31 -16.21 45.31 -36.04
C ASN A 31 -17.18 45.06 -37.21
N ASN A 32 -17.36 46.00 -38.07
CA ASN A 32 -18.34 45.89 -39.18
C ASN A 32 -17.67 45.60 -40.51
N SER A 33 -18.19 44.61 -41.24
CA SER A 33 -17.72 44.23 -42.58
C SER A 33 -17.98 45.34 -43.60
N THR A 34 -17.03 45.59 -44.51
CA THR A 34 -17.32 46.37 -45.72
C THR A 34 -18.24 45.57 -46.65
N ASN A 35 -19.39 46.09 -46.90
CA ASN A 35 -20.36 45.51 -47.81
C ASN A 35 -19.96 45.89 -49.28
N THR A 36 -19.35 44.97 -50.01
CA THR A 36 -19.11 45.12 -51.43
C THR A 36 -20.14 44.29 -52.19
N ALA A 37 -21.39 44.82 -52.28
CA ALA A 37 -22.44 44.13 -53.01
C ALA A 37 -22.28 44.38 -54.56
N GLN A 38 -21.82 43.37 -55.25
CA GLN A 38 -21.96 43.28 -56.74
C GLN A 38 -22.91 42.16 -57.12
N GLY A 39 -23.51 41.42 -56.18
CA GLY A 39 -24.40 40.30 -56.45
C GLY A 39 -25.86 40.58 -56.16
N LEU A 40 -26.74 39.62 -56.46
CA LEU A 40 -28.21 39.72 -56.28
C LEU A 40 -28.64 39.70 -54.84
N TYR A 41 -27.78 39.31 -53.91
CA TYR A 41 -28.09 39.09 -52.47
C TYR A 41 -27.10 39.83 -51.59
N THR A 42 -27.56 40.21 -50.44
CA THR A 42 -26.70 40.88 -49.42
C THR A 42 -26.07 39.86 -48.49
N VAL A 43 -24.75 39.84 -48.41
CA VAL A 43 -23.98 39.08 -47.42
C VAL A 43 -23.36 40.06 -46.42
N LYS A 44 -23.41 39.75 -45.13
CA LYS A 44 -22.76 40.52 -44.05
C LYS A 44 -21.94 39.54 -43.23
N VAL A 45 -20.70 39.90 -42.91
CA VAL A 45 -19.83 39.14 -42.00
C VAL A 45 -19.57 39.93 -40.72
N THR A 46 -19.66 39.26 -39.60
CA THR A 46 -19.35 39.82 -38.27
C THR A 46 -18.44 38.88 -37.48
N ALA A 47 -17.50 39.42 -36.73
CA ALA A 47 -16.68 38.66 -35.83
C ALA A 47 -17.38 38.53 -34.45
N VAL A 48 -17.22 37.37 -33.84
CA VAL A 48 -17.60 37.14 -32.46
C VAL A 48 -16.33 37.36 -31.61
N GLY A 49 -16.15 38.59 -31.12
CA GLY A 49 -14.96 39.06 -30.41
C GLY A 49 -14.08 39.98 -31.26
N SER A 50 -12.82 40.12 -30.93
CA SER A 50 -11.85 40.99 -31.58
C SER A 50 -11.51 40.49 -32.99
N THR A 51 -11.33 41.43 -33.94
CA THR A 51 -10.75 41.15 -35.25
C THR A 51 -9.21 41.18 -35.25
N THR A 52 -8.60 41.54 -34.12
CA THR A 52 -7.18 41.41 -33.87
C THR A 52 -6.97 40.18 -32.98
N ILE A 53 -6.21 39.20 -33.50
CA ILE A 53 -5.85 37.96 -32.80
C ILE A 53 -4.33 37.76 -32.88
N LYS A 54 -3.79 36.92 -32.03
CA LYS A 54 -2.38 36.53 -32.10
C LYS A 54 -2.19 35.26 -32.93
N VAL A 55 -0.98 35.03 -33.38
CA VAL A 55 -0.60 33.74 -33.99
C VAL A 55 -1.05 32.59 -33.05
N THR A 56 -1.67 31.54 -33.61
CA THR A 56 -2.33 30.39 -32.98
C THR A 56 -3.70 30.68 -32.36
N GLN A 57 -4.08 31.91 -32.14
CA GLN A 57 -5.43 32.23 -31.62
C GLN A 57 -6.49 32.14 -32.70
N THR A 58 -7.75 31.99 -32.26
CA THR A 58 -8.89 31.86 -33.16
C THR A 58 -9.93 32.94 -32.92
N VAL A 59 -10.65 33.32 -34.00
CA VAL A 59 -11.86 34.12 -33.91
C VAL A 59 -12.94 33.48 -34.79
N THR A 60 -14.17 33.46 -34.28
CA THR A 60 -15.31 32.93 -35.02
C THR A 60 -16.00 34.04 -35.82
N LEU A 61 -16.18 33.84 -37.13
CA LEU A 61 -16.95 34.71 -38.00
C LEU A 61 -18.35 34.14 -38.20
N ARG A 62 -19.31 35.04 -38.33
CA ARG A 62 -20.69 34.70 -38.69
C ARG A 62 -21.09 35.43 -39.98
N ALA A 63 -21.64 34.69 -40.95
CA ALA A 63 -22.22 35.26 -42.14
C ALA A 63 -23.75 35.37 -42.02
N GLN A 64 -24.29 36.51 -42.35
CA GLN A 64 -25.72 36.75 -42.46
C GLN A 64 -26.06 37.02 -43.90
N VAL A 65 -27.00 36.28 -44.50
CA VAL A 65 -27.44 36.44 -45.88
C VAL A 65 -28.89 36.89 -45.92
N VAL A 66 -29.17 37.95 -46.74
CA VAL A 66 -30.51 38.55 -46.91
C VAL A 66 -30.90 38.48 -48.36
N GLY A 67 -32.18 38.27 -48.65
CA GLY A 67 -32.76 38.25 -49.98
C GLY A 67 -32.93 36.85 -50.57
N THR A 68 -32.49 35.77 -49.91
CA THR A 68 -32.71 34.40 -50.36
C THR A 68 -32.95 33.49 -49.15
N ASN A 69 -33.57 32.32 -49.34
CA ASN A 69 -33.72 31.29 -48.32
C ASN A 69 -32.48 30.41 -48.17
N GLU A 70 -31.63 30.36 -49.20
CA GLU A 70 -30.35 29.64 -49.16
C GLU A 70 -29.30 30.52 -48.49
N LYS A 71 -28.75 30.04 -47.36
CA LYS A 71 -27.86 30.82 -46.49
C LYS A 71 -26.42 30.32 -46.49
N ASP A 72 -26.14 29.25 -47.21
CA ASP A 72 -24.83 28.60 -47.21
C ASP A 72 -23.75 29.47 -47.85
N VAL A 73 -22.67 29.66 -47.14
CA VAL A 73 -21.50 30.40 -47.64
C VAL A 73 -20.27 29.50 -47.71
N THR A 74 -19.34 29.87 -48.60
CA THR A 74 -17.96 29.32 -48.60
C THR A 74 -17.05 30.39 -48.03
N TRP A 75 -16.21 29.98 -47.07
CA TRP A 75 -15.20 30.83 -46.47
C TRP A 75 -13.86 30.68 -47.20
N THR A 76 -13.18 31.80 -47.44
CA THR A 76 -11.84 31.82 -48.02
C THR A 76 -10.97 32.87 -47.35
N SER A 77 -9.68 32.57 -47.21
CA SER A 77 -8.68 33.55 -46.80
C SER A 77 -7.95 34.10 -48.04
N ALA A 78 -7.68 35.40 -48.04
CA ALA A 78 -6.89 36.02 -49.10
C ALA A 78 -5.38 35.71 -48.97
N ASN A 79 -4.96 35.30 -47.78
CA ASN A 79 -3.56 34.87 -47.49
C ASN A 79 -3.54 33.89 -46.31
N GLU A 80 -3.40 32.61 -46.62
CA GLU A 80 -3.36 31.54 -45.62
C GLU A 80 -2.07 31.53 -44.80
N THR A 81 -1.02 32.21 -45.22
CA THR A 81 0.19 32.35 -44.42
C THR A 81 0.01 33.37 -43.28
N VAL A 82 -1.04 34.22 -43.35
CA VAL A 82 -1.41 35.14 -42.26
C VAL A 82 -2.53 34.54 -41.42
N ALA A 83 -3.62 34.05 -42.03
CA ALA A 83 -4.66 33.32 -41.30
C ALA A 83 -5.40 32.36 -42.20
N THR A 84 -5.76 31.21 -41.67
CA THR A 84 -6.64 30.22 -42.30
C THR A 84 -8.08 30.37 -41.79
N VAL A 85 -9.05 29.88 -42.58
CA VAL A 85 -10.45 29.81 -42.16
C VAL A 85 -11.05 28.46 -42.53
N ASN A 86 -11.84 27.88 -41.65
CA ASN A 86 -12.54 26.61 -41.92
C ASN A 86 -13.99 26.83 -42.37
N ASP A 87 -14.67 25.77 -42.79
CA ASP A 87 -16.06 25.81 -43.28
C ASP A 87 -17.07 26.33 -42.25
N LYS A 88 -16.73 26.36 -40.98
CA LYS A 88 -17.57 26.90 -39.89
C LYS A 88 -17.34 28.39 -39.64
N GLY A 89 -16.43 29.03 -40.40
CA GLY A 89 -16.07 30.43 -40.20
C GLY A 89 -15.13 30.66 -39.03
N ILE A 90 -14.44 29.64 -38.54
CA ILE A 90 -13.40 29.79 -37.51
C ILE A 90 -12.09 30.14 -38.21
N VAL A 91 -11.57 31.32 -37.90
CA VAL A 91 -10.30 31.84 -38.39
C VAL A 91 -9.22 31.54 -37.40
N THR A 92 -8.09 31.03 -37.87
CA THR A 92 -6.87 30.77 -37.02
C THR A 92 -5.73 31.62 -37.55
N GLY A 93 -5.07 32.37 -36.64
CA GLY A 93 -3.87 33.15 -36.97
C GLY A 93 -2.66 32.23 -37.21
N VAL A 94 -1.93 32.43 -38.32
CA VAL A 94 -0.78 31.65 -38.75
C VAL A 94 0.51 32.45 -38.66
N GLY A 95 0.49 33.70 -39.13
CA GLY A 95 1.63 34.60 -39.10
C GLY A 95 1.18 36.05 -38.99
N ALA A 96 2.03 36.94 -38.48
CA ALA A 96 1.72 38.34 -38.28
C ALA A 96 1.39 39.04 -39.62
N GLY A 97 0.37 39.88 -39.60
CA GLY A 97 -0.10 40.61 -40.78
C GLY A 97 -1.59 40.88 -40.75
N SER A 98 -2.11 41.49 -41.82
CA SER A 98 -3.54 41.69 -41.99
C SER A 98 -4.01 40.95 -43.22
N VAL A 99 -5.14 40.24 -43.09
CA VAL A 99 -5.71 39.42 -44.17
C VAL A 99 -7.22 39.62 -44.25
N LYS A 100 -7.74 39.60 -45.46
CA LYS A 100 -9.18 39.59 -45.70
C LYS A 100 -9.70 38.14 -45.71
N ILE A 101 -10.74 37.91 -44.90
CA ILE A 101 -11.52 36.68 -44.92
C ILE A 101 -12.84 36.98 -45.60
N ARG A 102 -13.17 36.17 -46.59
CA ARG A 102 -14.37 36.35 -47.43
C ARG A 102 -15.37 35.23 -47.18
N ALA A 103 -16.62 35.62 -47.01
CA ALA A 103 -17.77 34.72 -47.07
C ALA A 103 -18.51 34.93 -48.38
N THR A 104 -18.52 33.94 -49.25
CA THR A 104 -19.18 33.95 -50.58
C THR A 104 -20.42 33.09 -50.52
N LEU A 105 -21.56 33.61 -50.93
CA LEU A 105 -22.81 32.85 -51.02
C LEU A 105 -22.71 31.76 -52.09
N LYS A 106 -22.96 30.51 -51.72
CA LYS A 106 -22.84 29.37 -52.64
C LYS A 106 -23.80 29.48 -53.84
N LYS A 107 -24.99 30.06 -53.60
CA LYS A 107 -26.00 30.25 -54.66
C LYS A 107 -25.61 31.31 -55.69
N ASP A 108 -24.88 32.34 -55.28
CA ASP A 108 -24.44 33.45 -56.16
C ASP A 108 -23.05 33.90 -55.75
N THR A 109 -22.04 33.49 -56.44
CA THR A 109 -20.63 33.75 -56.14
C THR A 109 -20.24 35.24 -56.28
N ASN A 110 -21.11 36.08 -56.91
CA ASN A 110 -20.91 37.52 -56.89
C ASN A 110 -21.42 38.20 -55.61
N SER A 111 -22.22 37.49 -54.82
CA SER A 111 -22.70 37.95 -53.51
C SER A 111 -21.76 37.50 -52.43
N TYR A 112 -20.95 38.40 -51.94
CA TYR A 112 -19.96 38.11 -50.86
C TYR A 112 -19.78 39.32 -49.92
N ALA A 113 -19.14 39.05 -48.76
CA ALA A 113 -18.63 40.08 -47.87
C ALA A 113 -17.26 39.70 -47.34
N GLU A 114 -16.47 40.70 -47.01
CA GLU A 114 -15.13 40.56 -46.46
C GLU A 114 -15.02 41.22 -45.10
N ILE A 115 -14.18 40.63 -44.26
CA ILE A 115 -13.77 41.23 -43.00
C ILE A 115 -12.24 41.13 -42.90
N THR A 116 -11.60 42.16 -42.41
CA THR A 116 -10.16 42.15 -42.18
C THR A 116 -9.87 41.60 -40.79
N ILE A 117 -9.01 40.60 -40.75
CA ILE A 117 -8.43 40.06 -39.52
C ILE A 117 -6.98 40.49 -39.45
N THR A 118 -6.58 41.06 -38.34
CA THR A 118 -5.19 41.39 -38.05
C THR A 118 -4.62 40.31 -37.13
N VAL A 119 -3.53 39.71 -37.53
CA VAL A 119 -2.79 38.75 -36.75
C VAL A 119 -1.51 39.43 -36.23
N GLU A 120 -1.36 39.51 -34.94
CA GLU A 120 -0.15 39.98 -34.29
C GLU A 120 0.77 38.81 -33.98
N ASP A 121 2.07 39.08 -33.85
CA ASP A 121 3.02 38.08 -33.41
C ASP A 121 2.56 37.48 -32.08
N ALA A 122 2.85 36.20 -31.87
CA ALA A 122 2.71 35.59 -30.57
C ALA A 122 3.55 36.37 -29.55
N LEU A 123 3.00 36.63 -28.39
CA LEU A 123 3.78 37.25 -27.32
C LEU A 123 4.95 36.31 -27.00
N THR A 124 6.18 36.81 -27.11
CA THR A 124 7.35 36.07 -26.69
C THR A 124 7.42 36.08 -25.17
N PRO A 125 7.63 34.92 -24.53
CA PRO A 125 7.93 34.86 -23.11
C PRO A 125 9.10 35.75 -22.75
N THR A 126 9.01 36.51 -21.66
CA THR A 126 10.07 37.35 -21.12
C THR A 126 10.51 36.90 -19.74
N SER A 127 9.68 36.16 -19.02
CA SER A 127 10.04 35.50 -17.76
C SER A 127 9.18 34.24 -17.53
N VAL A 128 9.74 33.30 -16.81
CA VAL A 128 9.08 32.15 -16.17
C VAL A 128 9.21 32.32 -14.68
N THR A 129 8.21 31.94 -13.93
CA THR A 129 8.26 31.91 -12.45
C THR A 129 7.72 30.56 -11.98
N ILE A 130 8.48 29.84 -11.18
CA ILE A 130 8.07 28.60 -10.52
C ILE A 130 7.23 28.94 -9.31
N GLU A 131 6.06 28.31 -9.18
CA GLU A 131 5.11 28.50 -8.11
C GLU A 131 4.80 27.15 -7.42
N GLY A 132 4.20 27.20 -6.22
CA GLY A 132 3.86 26.00 -5.44
C GLY A 132 5.00 25.51 -4.55
N PHE A 133 6.12 26.24 -4.53
CA PHE A 133 7.28 25.92 -3.72
C PHE A 133 7.24 26.70 -2.39
N THR A 134 7.31 25.97 -1.28
CA THR A 134 7.17 26.55 0.07
C THR A 134 8.44 26.51 0.90
N SER A 135 9.44 25.71 0.49
CA SER A 135 10.69 25.52 1.24
C SER A 135 11.86 25.21 0.31
N ALA A 136 13.03 25.76 0.60
CA ALA A 136 14.31 25.39 -0.06
C ALA A 136 14.88 24.06 0.45
N GLU A 137 14.17 23.36 1.32
CA GLU A 137 14.51 22.05 1.85
C GLU A 137 13.43 21.05 1.45
N GLY A 138 13.84 19.87 1.00
CA GLY A 138 12.97 18.74 0.66
C GLY A 138 13.45 17.49 1.39
N TRP A 139 12.58 16.50 1.52
CA TRP A 139 12.93 15.26 2.23
C TRP A 139 12.73 14.06 1.31
N VAL A 140 13.68 13.15 1.33
CA VAL A 140 13.58 11.89 0.55
C VAL A 140 12.26 11.19 0.83
N GLY A 141 11.54 10.84 -0.24
CA GLY A 141 10.20 10.22 -0.16
C GLY A 141 9.04 11.21 -0.26
N GLU A 142 9.29 12.53 -0.16
CA GLU A 142 8.24 13.53 -0.38
C GLU A 142 8.09 13.88 -1.87
N SER A 143 6.91 14.39 -2.21
CA SER A 143 6.63 14.94 -3.54
C SER A 143 5.92 16.28 -3.42
N VAL A 144 6.25 17.21 -4.32
CA VAL A 144 5.69 18.56 -4.35
C VAL A 144 5.15 18.84 -5.75
N GLN A 145 3.90 19.29 -5.85
CA GLN A 145 3.35 19.76 -7.11
C GLN A 145 3.79 21.20 -7.38
N LEU A 146 4.63 21.39 -8.39
CA LEU A 146 5.04 22.70 -8.88
C LEU A 146 4.17 23.11 -10.08
N THR A 147 4.00 24.42 -10.22
CA THR A 147 3.41 25.04 -11.40
C THR A 147 4.34 26.15 -11.89
N ALA A 148 4.18 26.55 -13.15
CA ALA A 148 4.96 27.66 -13.71
C ALA A 148 4.03 28.67 -14.35
N SER A 149 4.26 29.96 -14.08
CA SER A 149 3.63 31.09 -14.76
C SER A 149 4.60 31.72 -15.74
N ILE A 150 4.08 32.16 -16.90
CA ILE A 150 4.85 32.80 -17.95
C ILE A 150 4.32 34.22 -18.16
N TYR A 151 5.24 35.19 -18.24
CA TYR A 151 4.89 36.58 -18.56
C TYR A 151 5.48 36.96 -19.92
N PRO A 152 4.80 37.83 -20.73
CA PRO A 152 3.50 38.47 -20.45
C PRO A 152 2.32 37.53 -20.57
N GLU A 153 1.22 37.85 -19.87
CA GLU A 153 -0.04 37.10 -19.97
C GLU A 153 -0.48 36.97 -21.44
N GLY A 154 -0.80 35.74 -21.85
CA GLY A 154 -1.13 35.41 -23.24
C GLY A 154 0.05 34.99 -24.12
N ALA A 155 1.27 34.97 -23.58
CA ALA A 155 2.36 34.20 -24.19
C ALA A 155 2.09 32.68 -24.10
N ALA A 156 2.78 31.88 -24.93
CA ALA A 156 2.70 30.43 -24.81
C ALA A 156 3.12 30.00 -23.40
N ASN A 157 2.22 29.27 -22.71
CA ASN A 157 2.32 28.96 -21.27
C ASN A 157 2.78 27.55 -20.96
N THR A 158 3.56 26.93 -21.84
CA THR A 158 4.11 25.60 -21.66
C THR A 158 5.59 25.68 -21.30
N VAL A 159 6.00 24.87 -20.31
CA VAL A 159 7.38 24.75 -19.87
C VAL A 159 7.87 23.31 -19.98
N ASN A 160 9.18 23.16 -20.17
CA ASN A 160 9.89 21.91 -20.00
C ASN A 160 10.46 21.91 -18.58
N TRP A 161 10.08 20.90 -17.81
CA TRP A 161 10.61 20.67 -16.48
C TRP A 161 11.85 19.78 -16.54
N SER A 162 12.86 20.09 -15.73
CA SER A 162 14.04 19.27 -15.56
C SER A 162 14.65 19.43 -14.18
N THR A 163 15.45 18.43 -13.77
CA THR A 163 16.30 18.49 -12.58
C THR A 163 17.77 18.38 -12.99
N SER A 164 18.66 19.02 -12.23
CA SER A 164 20.10 18.95 -12.48
C SER A 164 20.70 17.58 -12.18
N ASP A 165 20.02 16.78 -11.32
CA ASP A 165 20.40 15.43 -10.97
C ASP A 165 19.14 14.58 -10.71
N SER A 166 18.86 13.67 -11.64
CA SER A 166 17.68 12.79 -11.58
C SER A 166 17.81 11.66 -10.55
N SER A 167 18.98 11.43 -9.97
CA SER A 167 19.17 10.50 -8.86
C SER A 167 18.78 11.12 -7.52
N ILE A 168 18.87 12.45 -7.39
CA ILE A 168 18.49 13.19 -6.19
C ILE A 168 17.00 13.55 -6.22
N ALA A 169 16.51 14.03 -7.36
CA ALA A 169 15.09 14.33 -7.53
C ALA A 169 14.65 14.17 -8.98
N SER A 170 13.46 13.64 -9.19
CA SER A 170 12.82 13.54 -10.50
C SER A 170 11.62 14.47 -10.59
N ILE A 171 11.35 14.99 -11.80
CA ILE A 171 10.19 15.83 -12.06
C ILE A 171 9.43 15.34 -13.31
N THR A 172 8.11 15.26 -13.21
CA THR A 172 7.28 14.90 -14.36
C THR A 172 7.03 16.10 -15.28
N SER A 173 6.59 15.88 -16.50
CA SER A 173 6.16 16.95 -17.41
C SER A 173 4.99 17.78 -16.86
N GLY A 174 4.25 17.28 -15.90
CA GLY A 174 3.17 17.99 -15.19
C GLY A 174 3.64 18.78 -13.98
N GLY A 175 4.96 18.80 -13.66
CA GLY A 175 5.52 19.55 -12.55
C GLY A 175 5.45 18.84 -11.19
N LEU A 176 5.13 17.52 -11.13
CA LEU A 176 5.25 16.76 -9.91
C LEU A 176 6.73 16.42 -9.68
N LEU A 177 7.30 17.05 -8.64
CA LEU A 177 8.68 16.85 -8.20
C LEU A 177 8.70 15.81 -7.07
N SER A 178 9.54 14.78 -7.19
CA SER A 178 9.73 13.73 -6.18
C SER A 178 11.19 13.68 -5.74
N TYR A 179 11.43 13.67 -4.44
CA TYR A 179 12.76 13.61 -3.85
C TYR A 179 13.20 12.16 -3.63
N LEU A 180 14.31 11.75 -4.25
CA LEU A 180 14.74 10.35 -4.35
C LEU A 180 15.94 10.02 -3.45
N ASP A 181 16.91 10.94 -3.35
CA ASP A 181 18.08 10.78 -2.46
C ASP A 181 18.59 12.15 -1.98
N LYS A 182 19.45 12.16 -0.97
CA LYS A 182 20.03 13.37 -0.38
C LYS A 182 20.96 14.10 -1.34
N GLY A 183 20.99 15.40 -1.27
CA GLY A 183 21.89 16.26 -2.04
C GLY A 183 21.24 17.55 -2.48
N LYS A 184 22.04 18.40 -3.13
CA LYS A 184 21.56 19.64 -3.72
C LYS A 184 21.16 19.41 -5.17
N VAL A 185 19.96 19.82 -5.51
CA VAL A 185 19.42 19.70 -6.85
C VAL A 185 18.80 21.01 -7.29
N LYS A 186 18.99 21.37 -8.56
CA LYS A 186 18.28 22.48 -9.18
C LYS A 186 17.09 21.93 -9.96
N VAL A 187 15.94 22.54 -9.75
CA VAL A 187 14.74 22.31 -10.55
C VAL A 187 14.57 23.49 -11.49
N ARG A 188 14.39 23.21 -12.77
CA ARG A 188 14.27 24.22 -13.82
C ARG A 188 12.94 24.07 -14.56
N ALA A 189 12.27 25.20 -14.75
CA ALA A 189 11.14 25.37 -15.65
C ALA A 189 11.58 26.26 -16.84
N GLU A 190 11.70 25.69 -18.02
CA GLU A 190 12.19 26.38 -19.22
C GLU A 190 11.05 26.56 -20.21
N SER A 191 10.90 27.77 -20.75
CA SER A 191 9.89 28.03 -21.78
C SER A 191 10.11 27.17 -23.02
N THR A 192 9.05 26.54 -23.53
CA THR A 192 9.11 25.76 -24.77
C THR A 192 9.31 26.59 -26.03
N VAL A 193 9.15 27.92 -25.94
CA VAL A 193 9.29 28.88 -27.06
C VAL A 193 10.67 29.49 -27.11
N ASP A 194 11.24 29.81 -25.94
CA ASP A 194 12.57 30.41 -25.81
C ASP A 194 13.29 29.80 -24.61
N SER A 195 14.27 28.95 -24.87
CA SER A 195 15.04 28.24 -23.86
C SER A 195 15.95 29.15 -23.01
N THR A 196 16.11 30.41 -23.40
CA THR A 196 16.83 31.39 -22.59
C THR A 196 15.97 31.99 -21.48
N VAL A 197 14.66 31.76 -21.56
CA VAL A 197 13.67 32.23 -20.57
C VAL A 197 13.27 31.05 -19.68
N TYR A 198 13.78 31.06 -18.47
CA TYR A 198 13.58 30.01 -17.49
C TYR A 198 13.62 30.56 -16.06
N ASP A 199 13.18 29.72 -15.13
CA ASP A 199 13.38 29.92 -13.69
C ASP A 199 14.00 28.66 -13.07
N GLU A 200 14.83 28.84 -12.04
CA GLU A 200 15.48 27.75 -11.32
C GLU A 200 15.32 27.91 -9.81
N LEU A 201 15.02 26.79 -9.16
CA LEU A 201 15.04 26.67 -7.71
C LEU A 201 16.16 25.71 -7.30
N GLU A 202 16.95 26.09 -6.32
CA GLU A 202 17.90 25.19 -5.66
C GLU A 202 17.25 24.61 -4.41
N ILE A 203 17.27 23.28 -4.29
CA ILE A 203 16.67 22.54 -3.19
C ILE A 203 17.76 21.70 -2.54
N ASP A 204 17.82 21.74 -1.22
CA ASP A 204 18.65 20.87 -0.39
C ASP A 204 17.78 19.68 0.03
N VAL A 205 17.92 18.56 -0.67
CA VAL A 205 17.20 17.33 -0.36
C VAL A 205 17.94 16.62 0.77
N ARG A 206 17.24 16.42 1.85
CA ARG A 206 17.74 15.78 3.05
C ARG A 206 17.18 14.38 3.18
N LYS A 207 18.02 13.45 3.62
CA LYS A 207 17.62 12.12 4.01
C LYS A 207 17.60 12.11 5.54
N GLY A 208 16.44 11.99 6.11
CA GLY A 208 16.33 12.02 7.57
C GLY A 208 14.91 11.83 8.06
N ILE A 209 14.79 11.48 9.32
CA ILE A 209 13.52 11.52 10.01
C ILE A 209 13.24 12.98 10.33
N PHE A 210 12.15 13.49 9.79
CA PHE A 210 11.67 14.78 10.19
C PHE A 210 11.02 14.64 11.56
N ILE A 211 11.58 15.31 12.55
CA ILE A 211 11.09 15.23 13.92
C ILE A 211 9.79 16.00 14.02
N SER A 212 8.68 15.29 14.23
CA SER A 212 7.45 15.95 14.64
C SER A 212 7.52 16.32 16.12
N SER A 213 6.67 17.24 16.54
CA SER A 213 6.49 17.57 17.97
C SER A 213 6.06 16.37 18.84
N MET A 214 5.70 15.26 18.22
CA MET A 214 5.33 14.01 18.89
C MET A 214 6.53 13.11 19.18
N SER A 215 7.70 13.38 18.60
CA SER A 215 8.89 12.54 18.84
C SER A 215 9.34 12.62 20.29
N SER A 216 9.81 11.48 20.80
CA SER A 216 10.41 11.40 22.14
C SER A 216 11.71 12.18 22.22
N ASP A 217 11.97 12.84 23.35
CA ASP A 217 13.20 13.54 23.67
C ASP A 217 14.40 12.61 23.92
N LYS A 218 14.19 11.29 23.89
CA LYS A 218 15.25 10.28 24.09
C LYS A 218 16.09 10.05 22.83
N TRP A 219 15.56 10.42 21.67
CA TRP A 219 16.28 10.31 20.42
C TRP A 219 17.27 11.45 20.22
N ASN A 220 18.48 11.13 19.77
CA ASN A 220 19.47 12.08 19.32
C ASN A 220 19.42 12.22 17.80
N PHE A 221 19.09 13.39 17.32
CA PHE A 221 18.94 13.72 15.91
C PHE A 221 20.11 14.52 15.33
N ALA A 222 21.19 14.72 16.08
CA ALA A 222 22.29 15.59 15.68
C ALA A 222 23.01 15.15 14.39
N ASN A 223 22.90 13.87 14.02
CA ASN A 223 23.58 13.29 12.87
C ASN A 223 22.66 13.00 11.68
N GLN A 224 21.39 13.43 11.71
CA GLN A 224 20.44 13.15 10.62
C GLN A 224 20.84 13.81 9.29
N ASP A 225 21.63 14.89 9.32
CA ASP A 225 22.10 15.61 8.14
C ASP A 225 23.54 15.24 7.73
N ALA A 226 24.17 14.28 8.42
CA ALA A 226 25.52 13.82 8.10
C ALA A 226 25.56 13.06 6.76
N GLU A 227 26.76 12.91 6.19
CA GLU A 227 26.98 12.12 4.96
C GLU A 227 26.45 10.68 5.14
N ASP A 228 26.72 10.09 6.32
CA ASP A 228 26.12 8.82 6.75
C ASP A 228 25.02 9.13 7.76
N ALA A 229 23.88 9.63 7.27
CA ALA A 229 22.77 10.08 8.10
C ALA A 229 22.28 8.97 9.03
N TYR A 230 22.20 9.29 10.32
CA TYR A 230 21.64 8.38 11.32
C TYR A 230 21.01 9.15 12.48
N ILE A 231 20.14 8.46 13.19
CA ILE A 231 19.68 8.86 14.52
C ILE A 231 20.11 7.80 15.51
N ASP A 232 20.29 8.17 16.75
CA ASP A 232 20.61 7.20 17.77
C ASP A 232 19.84 7.46 19.07
N MET A 233 19.70 6.42 19.84
CA MET A 233 19.18 6.46 21.19
C MET A 233 20.19 5.80 22.12
N GLU A 234 20.68 6.57 23.09
CA GLU A 234 21.47 6.05 24.19
C GLU A 234 20.54 5.54 25.30
N ASN A 235 21.09 4.71 26.20
CA ASN A 235 20.33 4.05 27.25
C ASN A 235 19.30 4.95 27.93
N THR A 236 18.04 4.49 27.94
CA THR A 236 17.06 5.05 28.86
C THR A 236 17.40 4.62 30.28
N PRO A 237 17.29 5.51 31.29
CA PRO A 237 17.54 5.15 32.68
C PRO A 237 16.64 3.99 33.13
N GLU A 238 17.16 3.12 33.99
CA GLU A 238 16.39 2.06 34.63
C GLU A 238 15.04 2.57 35.17
N GLY A 239 13.96 1.88 34.77
CA GLY A 239 12.61 2.15 35.26
C GLY A 239 11.74 3.08 34.43
N SER A 240 12.25 3.63 33.31
CA SER A 240 11.39 4.31 32.34
C SER A 240 11.02 3.37 31.19
N ALA A 241 10.07 2.48 31.42
CA ALA A 241 9.42 1.73 30.36
C ALA A 241 8.65 2.71 29.46
N GLY A 242 9.37 3.50 28.67
CA GLY A 242 8.84 4.54 27.81
C GLY A 242 8.84 4.09 26.36
N PHE A 243 7.69 4.16 25.73
CA PHE A 243 7.57 4.14 24.28
C PHE A 243 8.31 5.37 23.70
N ASN A 244 9.41 5.11 23.02
CA ASN A 244 10.22 6.16 22.40
C ASN A 244 10.06 6.09 20.88
N ALA A 245 9.20 6.93 20.34
CA ALA A 245 8.97 7.04 18.92
C ALA A 245 9.70 8.24 18.33
N ALA A 246 10.21 8.06 17.11
CA ALA A 246 10.67 9.12 16.23
C ALA A 246 9.73 9.18 15.04
N TYR A 247 8.89 10.20 14.97
CA TYR A 247 7.84 10.36 13.96
C TYR A 247 8.38 11.02 12.71
N PHE A 248 8.00 10.49 11.54
CA PHE A 248 8.22 11.18 10.27
C PHE A 248 7.27 12.37 10.19
N ALA A 249 7.79 13.58 10.15
CA ALA A 249 6.94 14.75 10.01
C ALA A 249 6.45 14.92 8.57
N ASN A 250 5.33 15.63 8.43
CA ASN A 250 4.70 15.96 7.15
C ASN A 250 4.27 14.77 6.29
N ILE A 251 4.30 13.56 6.83
CA ILE A 251 3.80 12.36 6.17
C ILE A 251 2.62 11.84 6.98
N GLU A 252 1.42 12.05 6.44
CA GLU A 252 0.18 11.53 7.01
C GLU A 252 -0.59 10.86 5.86
N SER A 253 -0.74 9.54 5.94
CA SER A 253 -1.28 8.76 4.84
C SER A 253 -2.04 7.51 5.30
N THR A 254 -3.00 7.08 4.49
CA THR A 254 -3.64 5.75 4.59
C THR A 254 -2.87 4.67 3.84
N LYS A 255 -1.87 5.08 3.01
CA LYS A 255 -1.09 4.18 2.18
C LYS A 255 0.36 4.65 2.13
N PHE A 256 1.28 3.84 2.65
CA PHE A 256 2.71 4.14 2.66
C PHE A 256 3.55 2.88 2.83
N TYR A 257 4.81 2.97 2.42
CA TYR A 257 5.88 2.03 2.76
C TYR A 257 6.92 2.77 3.59
N ALA A 258 7.27 2.24 4.75
CA ALA A 258 8.28 2.79 5.64
C ALA A 258 9.32 1.72 5.99
N GLU A 259 10.59 2.09 6.02
CA GLU A 259 11.69 1.19 6.37
C GLU A 259 12.76 1.89 7.18
N ALA A 260 13.48 1.13 7.99
CA ALA A 260 14.64 1.59 8.74
C ALA A 260 15.57 0.41 9.05
N THR A 261 16.88 0.67 9.07
CA THR A 261 17.90 -0.29 9.45
C THR A 261 18.41 0.04 10.85
N PHE A 262 18.40 -0.95 11.72
CA PHE A 262 18.73 -0.85 13.14
C PHE A 262 20.03 -1.58 13.43
N GLN A 263 20.96 -0.90 14.07
CA GLN A 263 22.15 -1.47 14.66
C GLN A 263 22.05 -1.38 16.18
N ILE A 264 21.95 -2.53 16.83
CA ILE A 264 21.85 -2.64 18.27
C ILE A 264 23.25 -2.44 18.87
N LYS A 265 23.44 -1.42 19.71
CA LYS A 265 24.72 -1.11 20.35
C LYS A 265 25.01 -1.97 21.60
N GLY A 266 24.03 -2.63 22.15
CA GLY A 266 24.12 -3.48 23.31
C GLY A 266 22.77 -3.82 23.90
N LEU A 267 22.76 -4.69 24.90
CA LEU A 267 21.56 -4.99 25.69
C LEU A 267 21.70 -4.35 27.07
N THR A 268 20.62 -3.78 27.58
CA THR A 268 20.60 -3.28 28.95
C THR A 268 20.43 -4.42 29.94
N SER A 269 20.95 -4.26 31.16
CA SER A 269 20.83 -5.26 32.24
C SER A 269 19.44 -5.32 32.86
N ASN A 270 18.47 -4.62 32.28
CA ASN A 270 17.12 -4.49 32.83
C ASN A 270 16.41 -5.85 32.88
N ALA A 271 15.90 -6.21 34.05
CA ALA A 271 15.20 -7.48 34.26
C ALA A 271 13.79 -7.54 33.65
N TRP A 272 13.34 -6.50 32.96
CA TRP A 272 12.02 -6.41 32.38
C TRP A 272 12.07 -6.78 30.89
N ASP A 273 11.18 -7.65 30.47
CA ASP A 273 11.12 -8.36 29.18
C ASP A 273 10.83 -7.48 27.92
N TRP A 274 11.08 -6.18 27.96
CA TRP A 274 10.48 -5.22 27.03
C TRP A 274 11.48 -4.44 26.17
N GLN A 275 12.65 -4.97 25.93
CA GLN A 275 13.60 -4.35 25.00
C GLN A 275 13.18 -4.60 23.56
N GLY A 276 13.20 -3.58 22.72
CA GLY A 276 12.82 -3.78 21.33
C GLY A 276 13.07 -2.59 20.40
N ILE A 277 13.19 -2.93 19.14
CA ILE A 277 13.33 -2.01 18.00
C ILE A 277 12.22 -2.28 17.01
N GLY A 278 11.75 -1.27 16.29
CA GLY A 278 10.68 -1.49 15.33
C GLY A 278 10.18 -0.27 14.60
N ILE A 279 9.06 -0.47 13.93
CA ILE A 279 8.39 0.53 13.11
C ILE A 279 6.89 0.50 13.37
N GLY A 280 6.24 1.63 13.21
CA GLY A 280 4.81 1.74 13.44
C GLY A 280 4.18 2.95 12.78
N ASN A 281 2.91 3.16 13.09
CA ASN A 281 2.14 4.33 12.67
C ASN A 281 1.11 4.71 13.73
N GLY A 282 0.71 5.97 13.77
CA GLY A 282 -0.25 6.43 14.77
C GLY A 282 -0.72 7.86 14.58
N LEU A 283 -1.57 8.29 15.50
CA LEU A 283 -2.13 9.64 15.54
C LEU A 283 -1.48 10.51 16.63
N SER A 284 -0.87 9.88 17.64
CA SER A 284 -0.24 10.57 18.77
C SER A 284 0.64 9.62 19.56
N ASN A 285 1.37 10.15 20.56
CA ASN A 285 2.21 9.38 21.48
C ASN A 285 1.45 8.33 22.33
N SER A 286 0.14 8.42 22.37
CA SER A 286 -0.72 7.52 23.13
C SER A 286 -1.68 6.71 22.25
N ASP A 287 -1.59 6.87 20.93
CA ASP A 287 -2.41 6.16 19.96
C ASP A 287 -1.54 5.76 18.76
N GLY A 288 -1.15 4.52 18.73
CA GLY A 288 -0.27 3.97 17.71
C GLY A 288 -0.41 2.46 17.58
N ARG A 289 0.04 1.96 16.43
CA ARG A 289 0.22 0.55 16.14
C ARG A 289 1.64 0.33 15.67
N PHE A 290 2.35 -0.64 16.24
CA PHE A 290 3.74 -0.86 15.89
C PHE A 290 4.15 -2.33 16.03
N PHE A 291 5.09 -2.69 15.17
CA PHE A 291 5.72 -3.98 15.09
C PHE A 291 7.16 -3.88 15.58
N THR A 292 7.53 -4.71 16.56
CA THR A 292 8.85 -4.66 17.16
C THR A 292 9.52 -6.01 17.22
N TYR A 293 10.82 -6.01 17.00
CA TYR A 293 11.71 -7.12 17.26
C TYR A 293 12.31 -6.95 18.66
N SER A 294 12.22 -8.00 19.48
CA SER A 294 12.86 -8.07 20.79
C SER A 294 14.02 -9.06 20.73
N PRO A 295 15.27 -8.59 20.84
CA PRO A 295 16.43 -9.44 20.77
C PRO A 295 16.59 -10.32 22.01
N ASN A 296 17.35 -11.39 21.89
CA ASN A 296 17.63 -12.31 23.01
C ASN A 296 18.50 -11.66 24.08
N SER A 297 18.04 -11.66 25.33
CA SER A 297 18.85 -11.21 26.47
C SER A 297 19.46 -12.42 27.18
N PRO A 298 20.79 -12.48 27.36
CA PRO A 298 21.45 -13.61 28.00
C PRO A 298 21.15 -13.76 29.48
N THR A 299 20.41 -12.83 30.09
CA THR A 299 20.14 -12.81 31.55
C THR A 299 18.74 -13.27 31.92
N GLN A 300 17.88 -13.63 30.97
CA GLN A 300 16.47 -13.95 31.25
C GLN A 300 16.08 -15.37 30.82
N SER A 301 15.01 -15.90 31.44
CA SER A 301 14.52 -17.26 31.21
C SER A 301 14.03 -17.47 29.76
N ALA A 302 14.22 -18.68 29.26
CA ALA A 302 14.13 -19.11 27.85
C ALA A 302 12.82 -18.82 27.08
N ASN A 303 11.86 -18.08 27.62
CA ASN A 303 10.53 -17.99 27.03
C ASN A 303 10.21 -16.66 26.32
N ASN A 304 11.11 -15.66 26.33
CA ASN A 304 10.75 -14.30 25.90
C ASN A 304 11.67 -13.66 24.83
N PHE A 305 12.48 -14.42 24.12
CA PHE A 305 13.56 -13.88 23.27
C PHE A 305 13.44 -14.24 21.80
N ASN A 306 14.03 -13.39 20.92
CA ASN A 306 13.90 -13.47 19.47
C ASN A 306 12.43 -13.46 19.01
N LYS A 307 11.67 -12.48 19.50
CA LYS A 307 10.25 -12.36 19.22
C LYS A 307 9.94 -11.11 18.45
N PHE A 308 8.95 -11.23 17.58
CA PHE A 308 8.24 -10.08 17.04
C PHE A 308 6.95 -9.87 17.80
N ILE A 309 6.67 -8.62 18.10
CA ILE A 309 5.48 -8.24 18.87
C ILE A 309 4.78 -7.12 18.11
N LEU A 310 3.51 -7.36 17.78
CA LEU A 310 2.60 -6.33 17.30
C LEU A 310 1.83 -5.75 18.46
N ARG A 311 1.78 -4.42 18.56
CA ARG A 311 1.13 -3.70 19.68
C ARG A 311 0.22 -2.62 19.19
N ASP A 312 -0.88 -2.43 19.91
CA ASP A 312 -1.83 -1.32 19.73
C ASP A 312 -1.91 -0.47 21.01
N LEU A 313 -1.68 0.83 20.89
CA LEU A 313 -1.94 1.80 21.93
C LEU A 313 -3.36 2.40 21.72
N PRO A 314 -4.12 2.80 22.76
CA PRO A 314 -3.74 2.97 24.17
C PRO A 314 -4.01 1.77 25.06
N GLU A 315 -4.16 0.57 24.53
CA GLU A 315 -4.35 -0.59 25.39
C GLU A 315 -3.21 -0.69 26.40
N SER A 316 -3.57 -0.87 27.67
CA SER A 316 -2.64 -0.79 28.78
C SER A 316 -1.44 -1.71 28.57
N TRP A 317 -0.26 -1.27 28.96
CA TRP A 317 1.02 -1.98 28.87
C TRP A 317 1.01 -3.44 29.39
N GLY A 318 -0.08 -3.89 30.00
CA GLY A 318 -0.26 -5.25 30.50
C GLY A 318 -1.23 -6.11 29.70
N ALA A 319 -1.96 -5.54 28.75
CA ALA A 319 -2.90 -6.28 27.91
C ALA A 319 -2.30 -6.47 26.52
N LEU A 320 -1.27 -7.31 26.42
CA LEU A 320 -0.99 -7.99 25.16
C LEU A 320 -2.21 -8.89 24.91
N THR A 321 -3.07 -8.52 24.00
CA THR A 321 -4.02 -9.50 23.48
C THR A 321 -3.18 -10.63 22.87
N ASP A 322 -3.60 -11.88 23.01
CA ASP A 322 -2.87 -13.06 22.49
C ASP A 322 -2.54 -12.97 21.00
N ARG A 323 -3.17 -12.05 20.28
CA ARG A 323 -2.90 -11.72 18.87
C ARG A 323 -1.60 -10.95 18.65
N THR A 324 -1.13 -10.22 19.63
CA THR A 324 0.00 -9.30 19.49
C THR A 324 1.36 -9.99 19.60
N GLN A 325 1.38 -11.27 19.96
CA GLN A 325 2.59 -12.07 19.95
C GLN A 325 2.71 -12.85 18.64
N CYS A 326 3.35 -12.25 17.67
CA CYS A 326 3.86 -13.00 16.52
C CYS A 326 5.00 -13.88 17.04
N TRP A 327 4.67 -15.08 17.50
CA TRP A 327 5.67 -16.07 17.87
C TRP A 327 6.48 -16.40 16.61
N GLY A 328 7.68 -15.83 16.55
CA GLY A 328 8.58 -16.14 15.46
C GLY A 328 9.05 -17.58 15.59
N ASP A 329 8.51 -18.44 14.77
CA ASP A 329 9.05 -19.78 14.55
C ASP A 329 9.92 -19.83 13.29
N ARG A 330 10.11 -18.71 12.61
CA ARG A 330 11.25 -18.56 11.72
C ARG A 330 12.49 -18.62 12.59
N ASP A 331 13.51 -19.28 12.09
CA ASP A 331 14.81 -19.41 12.75
C ASP A 331 15.47 -18.03 12.89
N LEU A 332 14.98 -17.27 13.90
CA LEU A 332 15.51 -15.97 14.30
C LEU A 332 16.83 -16.11 15.06
N ASP A 333 17.19 -17.34 15.44
CA ASP A 333 18.48 -17.65 16.03
C ASP A 333 19.65 -17.29 15.08
N GLN A 334 19.34 -17.04 13.79
CA GLN A 334 20.30 -16.53 12.82
C GLN A 334 20.54 -15.02 12.89
N ILE A 335 19.64 -14.24 13.47
CA ILE A 335 19.87 -12.80 13.68
C ILE A 335 20.79 -12.64 14.89
N GLN A 336 22.02 -12.24 14.62
CA GLN A 336 22.98 -11.92 15.67
C GLN A 336 22.80 -10.47 16.12
N LEU A 337 23.07 -10.17 17.38
CA LEU A 337 23.01 -8.79 17.91
C LEU A 337 23.95 -7.81 17.20
N THR A 338 24.95 -8.34 16.50
CA THR A 338 25.91 -7.57 15.70
C THR A 338 25.43 -7.28 14.29
N ASP A 339 24.32 -7.89 13.87
CA ASP A 339 23.78 -7.71 12.53
C ASP A 339 23.00 -6.40 12.44
N ASP A 340 23.06 -5.80 11.28
CA ASP A 340 22.16 -4.71 10.92
C ASP A 340 20.79 -5.33 10.57
N ILE A 341 19.74 -4.87 11.25
CA ILE A 341 18.39 -5.43 11.11
C ILE A 341 17.51 -4.41 10.41
N LYS A 342 17.10 -4.72 9.18
CA LYS A 342 16.13 -3.91 8.45
C LYS A 342 14.72 -4.30 8.86
N ILE A 343 13.93 -3.34 9.36
CA ILE A 343 12.52 -3.51 9.67
C ILE A 343 11.72 -2.57 8.79
N SER A 344 10.68 -3.10 8.15
CA SER A 344 9.85 -2.33 7.24
C SER A 344 8.36 -2.58 7.50
N MET A 345 7.54 -1.60 7.13
CA MET A 345 6.09 -1.70 7.20
C MET A 345 5.48 -1.12 5.92
N LEU A 346 4.57 -1.87 5.31
CA LEU A 346 3.69 -1.35 4.27
C LEU A 346 2.27 -1.31 4.81
N ARG A 347 1.66 -0.13 4.77
CA ARG A 347 0.24 0.06 5.02
C ARG A 347 -0.48 0.33 3.70
N ASN A 348 -1.60 -0.37 3.48
CA ASN A 348 -2.50 -0.12 2.35
C ASN A 348 -3.95 -0.16 2.87
N GLY A 349 -4.47 0.98 3.33
CA GLY A 349 -5.75 1.05 4.03
C GLY A 349 -5.76 0.26 5.32
N ASN A 350 -6.56 -0.80 5.37
CA ASN A 350 -6.70 -1.71 6.51
C ASN A 350 -5.68 -2.86 6.53
N TYR A 351 -4.87 -2.99 5.48
CA TYR A 351 -3.90 -4.05 5.31
C TYR A 351 -2.51 -3.59 5.71
N TYR A 352 -1.86 -4.36 6.59
CA TYR A 352 -0.54 -4.09 7.12
C TYR A 352 0.39 -5.26 6.84
N TYR A 353 1.55 -4.96 6.27
CA TYR A 353 2.63 -5.91 6.04
C TYR A 353 3.83 -5.46 6.85
N TYR A 354 4.40 -6.35 7.63
CA TYR A 354 5.59 -6.12 8.42
C TYR A 354 6.70 -7.03 7.93
N LEU A 355 7.85 -6.42 7.63
CA LEU A 355 8.98 -7.10 7.02
C LEU A 355 10.22 -7.03 7.91
N ILE A 356 11.05 -8.04 7.80
CA ILE A 356 12.38 -8.10 8.38
C ILE A 356 13.34 -8.58 7.31
N ASN A 357 14.40 -7.80 7.08
CA ASN A 357 15.38 -8.06 6.04
C ASN A 357 14.69 -8.39 4.70
N ASP A 358 13.73 -7.55 4.32
CA ASP A 358 12.92 -7.60 3.09
C ASP A 358 11.98 -8.82 2.95
N SER A 359 11.89 -9.68 3.95
CA SER A 359 10.92 -10.78 3.97
C SER A 359 9.68 -10.41 4.74
N VAL A 360 8.49 -10.65 4.15
CA VAL A 360 7.20 -10.44 4.84
C VAL A 360 7.08 -11.43 5.99
N TYR A 361 7.07 -10.88 7.18
CA TYR A 361 7.06 -11.65 8.44
C TYR A 361 5.67 -11.82 8.99
N TYR A 362 4.88 -10.77 8.88
CA TYR A 362 3.52 -10.74 9.39
C TYR A 362 2.63 -9.88 8.49
N PHE A 363 1.43 -10.36 8.26
CA PHE A 363 0.35 -9.65 7.60
C PHE A 363 -0.82 -9.54 8.57
N ASP A 364 -1.44 -8.38 8.62
CA ASP A 364 -2.57 -8.11 9.48
C ASP A 364 -3.64 -7.30 8.76
N GLU A 365 -4.89 -7.65 9.02
CA GLU A 365 -6.06 -6.91 8.57
C GLU A 365 -6.78 -6.33 9.79
N THR A 366 -6.85 -5.02 9.88
CA THR A 366 -7.44 -4.33 11.04
C THR A 366 -8.19 -3.07 10.65
N ASN A 367 -9.29 -2.80 11.34
CA ASN A 367 -10.08 -1.58 11.15
C ASN A 367 -9.66 -0.44 12.11
N LYS A 368 -8.55 -0.59 12.85
CA LYS A 368 -8.14 0.41 13.84
C LYS A 368 -8.03 1.83 13.25
N TYR A 369 -7.51 1.94 12.03
CA TYR A 369 -7.35 3.21 11.33
C TYR A 369 -8.01 3.18 9.95
N GLU A 370 -9.18 2.52 9.83
CA GLU A 370 -9.94 2.50 8.60
C GLU A 370 -10.19 3.93 8.10
N ASP A 371 -9.75 4.19 6.87
CA ASP A 371 -9.85 5.51 6.21
C ASP A 371 -9.21 6.70 6.95
N ILE A 372 -8.50 6.48 8.05
CA ILE A 372 -7.81 7.52 8.80
C ILE A 372 -6.33 7.53 8.40
N ALA A 373 -5.85 8.66 7.89
CA ALA A 373 -4.44 8.87 7.65
C ALA A 373 -3.65 8.85 8.97
N THR A 374 -2.48 8.21 8.98
CA THR A 374 -1.60 8.11 10.15
C THR A 374 -0.18 8.49 9.78
N ILE A 375 0.59 8.83 10.80
CA ILE A 375 1.99 9.21 10.68
C ILE A 375 2.85 8.00 11.01
N PRO A 376 3.72 7.53 10.09
CA PRO A 376 4.68 6.47 10.39
C PRO A 376 5.73 6.95 11.39
N PHE A 377 6.30 6.01 12.16
CA PHE A 377 7.35 6.29 13.13
C PHE A 377 8.27 5.09 13.32
N ILE A 378 9.49 5.38 13.77
CA ILE A 378 10.46 4.41 14.27
C ILE A 378 10.32 4.35 15.79
N VAL A 379 10.48 3.16 16.36
CA VAL A 379 10.38 2.95 17.80
C VAL A 379 11.57 2.14 18.32
N ALA A 380 12.08 2.55 19.48
CA ALA A 380 12.96 1.73 20.29
C ALA A 380 12.63 1.93 21.76
N TYR A 381 12.78 0.90 22.57
CA TYR A 381 12.58 0.98 24.00
C TYR A 381 13.56 0.09 24.76
N ASP A 382 14.11 0.65 25.83
CA ASP A 382 15.11 0.03 26.73
C ASP A 382 16.32 -0.62 26.02
N ILE A 383 16.69 -0.10 24.83
CA ILE A 383 17.78 -0.63 24.02
C ILE A 383 18.57 0.50 23.36
N PRO A 384 19.91 0.57 23.54
CA PRO A 384 20.73 1.52 22.82
C PRO A 384 20.84 1.10 21.35
N VAL A 385 20.50 2.01 20.44
CA VAL A 385 20.39 1.72 19.02
C VAL A 385 20.89 2.87 18.16
N LYS A 386 21.49 2.55 17.03
CA LYS A 386 21.71 3.45 15.90
C LYS A 386 20.76 3.05 14.78
N VAL A 387 20.09 4.01 14.16
CA VAL A 387 19.15 3.78 13.05
C VAL A 387 19.61 4.59 11.85
N PHE A 388 19.68 3.94 10.71
CA PHE A 388 20.12 4.51 9.45
C PHE A 388 19.33 3.91 8.29
N ASP A 389 19.55 4.41 7.07
CA ASP A 389 18.80 3.99 5.86
C ASP A 389 17.29 3.97 6.07
N TYR A 390 16.78 4.98 6.78
CA TYR A 390 15.36 5.12 7.06
C TYR A 390 14.69 6.02 6.02
N ARG A 391 13.53 5.59 5.55
CA ARG A 391 12.70 6.35 4.62
C ARG A 391 11.22 6.01 4.73
N VAL A 392 10.39 6.91 4.20
CA VAL A 392 8.97 6.65 3.95
C VAL A 392 8.66 7.01 2.50
N SER A 393 7.88 6.19 1.85
CA SER A 393 7.36 6.42 0.52
C SER A 393 5.84 6.37 0.51
N THR A 394 5.20 7.34 -0.14
CA THR A 394 3.78 7.36 -0.45
C THR A 394 3.53 7.20 -1.96
N ASP A 395 4.58 6.89 -2.73
CA ASP A 395 4.48 6.68 -4.18
C ASP A 395 3.64 5.44 -4.48
N GLU A 396 2.51 5.65 -5.14
CA GLU A 396 1.56 4.57 -5.45
C GLU A 396 2.17 3.52 -6.40
N THR A 397 3.08 3.92 -7.29
CA THR A 397 3.71 3.00 -8.24
C THR A 397 4.65 2.06 -7.50
N GLU A 398 5.49 2.61 -6.62
CA GLU A 398 6.38 1.81 -5.77
C GLU A 398 5.57 0.83 -4.90
N ILE A 399 4.55 1.32 -4.19
CA ILE A 399 3.73 0.49 -3.30
C ILE A 399 3.00 -0.61 -4.09
N ASN A 400 2.43 -0.30 -5.25
CA ASN A 400 1.76 -1.30 -6.08
C ASN A 400 2.74 -2.34 -6.63
N ASN A 401 3.98 -1.95 -6.97
CA ASN A 401 5.03 -2.89 -7.38
C ASN A 401 5.44 -3.82 -6.23
N LEU A 402 5.59 -3.30 -5.01
CA LEU A 402 5.83 -4.13 -3.82
C LEU A 402 4.70 -5.13 -3.61
N LEU A 403 3.45 -4.66 -3.59
CA LEU A 403 2.26 -5.52 -3.41
C LEU A 403 2.11 -6.60 -4.50
N ALA A 404 2.59 -6.33 -5.72
CA ALA A 404 2.57 -7.29 -6.82
C ALA A 404 3.75 -8.26 -6.80
N SER A 405 4.73 -8.07 -5.93
CA SER A 405 5.92 -8.92 -5.86
C SER A 405 5.60 -10.29 -5.28
N GLU A 406 6.43 -11.29 -5.59
CA GLU A 406 6.31 -12.65 -5.07
C GLU A 406 6.32 -12.66 -3.55
N GLU A 407 7.18 -11.88 -2.90
CA GLU A 407 7.31 -11.83 -1.45
C GLU A 407 6.01 -11.40 -0.75
N PHE A 408 5.36 -10.34 -1.27
CA PHE A 408 4.09 -9.86 -0.72
C PHE A 408 2.89 -10.76 -1.03
N ASN A 409 3.00 -11.63 -2.04
CA ASN A 409 1.95 -12.57 -2.41
C ASN A 409 2.04 -13.92 -1.68
N LYS A 410 3.15 -14.23 -1.00
CA LYS A 410 3.27 -15.44 -0.19
C LYS A 410 2.21 -15.49 0.90
N THR A 411 1.59 -16.64 1.06
CA THR A 411 0.62 -16.92 2.14
C THR A 411 1.29 -17.60 3.33
N PHE A 412 2.33 -18.39 3.08
CA PHE A 412 3.00 -19.21 4.08
C PHE A 412 4.52 -19.01 4.09
N TYR A 413 5.14 -19.46 5.16
CA TYR A 413 6.58 -19.59 5.29
C TYR A 413 6.99 -20.89 5.97
N ALA A 414 8.19 -21.38 5.67
CA ALA A 414 8.80 -22.50 6.37
C ALA A 414 9.41 -22.06 7.70
N SER A 415 9.29 -22.89 8.73
CA SER A 415 9.84 -22.59 10.06
C SER A 415 11.36 -22.63 10.12
N ASN A 416 11.99 -23.47 9.29
CA ASN A 416 13.44 -23.65 9.24
C ASN A 416 13.89 -24.26 7.90
N ASP A 417 15.20 -24.50 7.74
CA ASP A 417 15.85 -25.07 6.56
C ASP A 417 15.53 -26.56 6.33
N GLN A 418 14.94 -27.25 7.31
CA GLN A 418 14.52 -28.64 7.20
C GLN A 418 13.17 -28.78 6.46
N VAL A 419 12.52 -27.67 6.16
CA VAL A 419 11.32 -27.63 5.34
C VAL A 419 11.67 -26.98 4.00
N THR A 420 11.61 -27.77 2.94
CA THR A 420 11.74 -27.25 1.57
C THR A 420 10.41 -26.64 1.15
N TYR A 421 10.34 -25.33 1.15
CA TYR A 421 9.18 -24.56 0.70
C TYR A 421 9.40 -24.07 -0.72
N LYS A 422 8.62 -24.54 -1.65
CA LYS A 422 8.70 -24.16 -3.07
C LYS A 422 7.70 -23.06 -3.41
N ASN A 423 6.47 -23.19 -2.95
CA ASN A 423 5.41 -22.19 -3.04
C ASN A 423 4.26 -22.57 -2.09
N ASP A 424 3.22 -21.74 -2.03
CA ASP A 424 2.05 -21.94 -1.15
C ASP A 424 1.29 -23.26 -1.36
N SER A 425 1.54 -23.96 -2.46
CA SER A 425 0.87 -25.22 -2.80
C SER A 425 1.81 -26.44 -2.83
N ASP A 426 3.12 -26.28 -2.56
CA ASP A 426 4.11 -27.35 -2.74
C ASP A 426 5.26 -27.18 -1.74
N PHE A 427 5.36 -28.07 -0.76
CA PHE A 427 6.38 -28.04 0.28
C PHE A 427 6.67 -29.42 0.86
N THR A 428 7.91 -29.64 1.33
CA THR A 428 8.39 -30.93 1.84
C THR A 428 9.00 -30.78 3.23
N PHE A 429 8.57 -31.62 4.16
CA PHE A 429 9.15 -31.77 5.49
C PHE A 429 10.24 -32.86 5.44
N ASN A 430 11.49 -32.48 5.65
CA ASN A 430 12.65 -33.36 5.43
C ASN A 430 13.19 -34.00 6.70
N ASN A 431 12.68 -33.65 7.88
CA ASN A 431 13.26 -34.08 9.15
C ASN A 431 12.27 -34.85 10.01
N ASN A 432 12.50 -36.18 10.15
CA ASN A 432 11.69 -37.05 11.01
C ASN A 432 12.18 -37.15 12.46
N GLN A 433 13.16 -36.35 12.88
CA GLN A 433 13.65 -36.31 14.26
C GLN A 433 13.00 -35.20 15.09
N LYS A 434 12.23 -34.32 14.45
CA LYS A 434 11.66 -33.12 15.03
C LYS A 434 10.15 -33.21 15.27
N MET A 435 9.65 -32.48 16.25
CA MET A 435 8.22 -32.29 16.49
C MET A 435 7.63 -31.26 15.51
N ALA A 436 6.30 -31.28 15.33
CA ALA A 436 5.58 -30.35 14.47
C ALA A 436 5.89 -28.87 14.77
N LYS A 437 6.13 -28.53 16.03
CA LYS A 437 6.52 -27.16 16.42
C LYS A 437 7.84 -26.69 15.79
N ASP A 438 8.69 -27.64 15.38
CA ASP A 438 10.00 -27.38 14.78
C ASP A 438 9.97 -27.54 13.25
N ASN A 439 9.06 -28.40 12.74
CA ASN A 439 8.87 -28.69 11.31
C ASN A 439 7.50 -28.21 10.87
N ARG A 440 7.38 -26.98 10.39
CA ARG A 440 6.07 -26.45 9.97
C ARG A 440 6.15 -25.46 8.80
N VAL A 441 5.06 -25.41 8.06
CA VAL A 441 4.69 -24.32 7.16
C VAL A 441 3.55 -23.55 7.82
N ARG A 442 3.75 -22.27 8.03
CA ARG A 442 2.86 -21.43 8.83
C ARG A 442 2.36 -20.23 8.03
N SER A 443 1.12 -19.83 8.28
CA SER A 443 0.55 -18.61 7.73
C SER A 443 1.37 -17.37 8.10
N ILE A 444 1.52 -16.48 7.15
CA ILE A 444 2.05 -15.13 7.36
C ILE A 444 0.92 -14.28 7.96
N GLY A 445 0.79 -14.30 9.28
CA GLY A 445 -0.28 -13.58 9.96
C GLY A 445 -1.68 -14.00 9.47
N ASP A 446 -2.50 -13.04 9.13
CA ASP A 446 -3.90 -13.25 8.70
C ASP A 446 -4.05 -13.72 7.24
N LYS A 447 -2.97 -13.95 6.49
CA LYS A 447 -3.07 -14.37 5.08
C LYS A 447 -3.80 -15.69 4.86
N ALA A 448 -3.68 -16.63 5.80
CA ALA A 448 -4.46 -17.87 5.81
C ALA A 448 -5.50 -17.89 6.93
N LYS A 449 -6.18 -16.77 7.15
CA LYS A 449 -7.28 -16.66 8.11
C LYS A 449 -8.50 -17.39 7.58
N LEU A 450 -8.94 -18.40 8.32
CA LEU A 450 -10.10 -19.23 8.03
C LEU A 450 -11.26 -18.76 8.91
N VAL A 451 -12.32 -18.28 8.28
CA VAL A 451 -13.50 -17.75 8.99
C VAL A 451 -14.71 -18.64 8.77
N ARG A 452 -15.52 -18.84 9.82
CA ARG A 452 -16.77 -19.63 9.80
C ARG A 452 -16.55 -21.04 9.22
N ASN A 453 -17.24 -21.36 8.11
CA ASN A 453 -17.06 -22.62 7.39
C ASN A 453 -15.86 -22.51 6.46
N PHE A 454 -15.07 -23.58 6.38
CA PHE A 454 -13.92 -23.61 5.51
C PHE A 454 -13.54 -25.03 5.08
N GLU A 455 -12.76 -25.10 4.01
CA GLU A 455 -12.13 -26.32 3.51
C GLU A 455 -10.61 -26.14 3.39
N VAL A 456 -9.88 -27.19 3.74
CA VAL A 456 -8.44 -27.35 3.50
C VAL A 456 -8.26 -28.61 2.68
N GLU A 457 -7.69 -28.49 1.48
CA GLU A 457 -7.45 -29.63 0.59
C GLU A 457 -5.98 -29.68 0.20
N PHE A 458 -5.40 -30.87 0.13
CA PHE A 458 -4.04 -31.10 -0.33
C PHE A 458 -3.82 -32.57 -0.67
N ASP A 459 -2.75 -32.83 -1.42
CA ASP A 459 -2.22 -34.16 -1.61
C ASP A 459 -1.01 -34.35 -0.72
N VAL A 460 -0.87 -35.55 -0.14
CA VAL A 460 0.29 -35.96 0.65
C VAL A 460 0.88 -37.23 0.08
N ASP A 461 2.19 -37.25 -0.06
CA ASP A 461 2.98 -38.43 -0.43
C ASP A 461 4.30 -38.47 0.36
N SER A 462 5.08 -39.54 0.17
CA SER A 462 6.40 -39.70 0.79
C SER A 462 6.37 -39.61 2.33
N LEU A 463 5.26 -40.04 2.93
CA LEU A 463 5.07 -40.04 4.38
C LEU A 463 5.88 -41.18 5.02
N ALA A 464 6.97 -40.82 5.74
CA ALA A 464 7.83 -41.78 6.43
C ALA A 464 7.96 -41.44 7.92
N PHE A 465 7.94 -42.44 8.78
CA PHE A 465 7.82 -42.30 10.23
C PHE A 465 9.10 -42.66 10.98
N ASN A 466 9.37 -41.97 12.09
CA ASN A 466 10.42 -42.33 13.02
C ASN A 466 9.89 -43.28 14.11
N PHE A 467 10.10 -44.57 13.95
CA PHE A 467 9.65 -45.61 14.89
C PHE A 467 10.44 -45.71 16.21
N GLU A 468 11.53 -44.97 16.37
CA GLU A 468 12.24 -44.87 17.65
C GLU A 468 11.42 -44.09 18.69
N LYS A 469 10.47 -43.28 18.26
CA LYS A 469 9.62 -42.48 19.14
C LYS A 469 8.33 -43.23 19.52
N ALA A 470 7.96 -43.12 20.80
CA ALA A 470 6.76 -43.80 21.34
C ALA A 470 5.47 -42.96 21.21
N CYS A 471 5.57 -41.74 20.72
CA CYS A 471 4.44 -40.80 20.57
C CYS A 471 3.81 -40.91 19.17
N PHE A 472 2.81 -40.05 18.92
CA PHE A 472 2.27 -39.84 17.57
C PHE A 472 3.36 -39.41 16.60
N LYS A 473 3.29 -39.91 15.38
CA LYS A 473 4.18 -39.60 14.27
C LYS A 473 3.33 -39.39 13.03
N GLY A 474 3.51 -38.27 12.35
CA GLY A 474 2.72 -38.02 11.14
C GLY A 474 2.65 -36.56 10.75
N LEU A 475 1.80 -36.30 9.78
CA LEU A 475 1.41 -34.96 9.35
C LEU A 475 0.35 -34.40 10.31
N THR A 476 0.48 -33.14 10.67
CA THR A 476 -0.48 -32.42 11.51
C THR A 476 -0.96 -31.18 10.80
N VAL A 477 -2.26 -30.97 10.76
CA VAL A 477 -2.92 -29.75 10.31
C VAL A 477 -3.47 -29.05 11.55
N ASN A 478 -2.97 -27.85 11.82
CA ASN A 478 -3.18 -27.17 13.08
C ASN A 478 -3.96 -25.88 12.85
N PHE A 479 -5.08 -25.77 13.53
CA PHE A 479 -5.99 -24.64 13.50
C PHE A 479 -5.83 -23.87 14.81
N GLN A 480 -4.98 -22.82 14.78
CA GLN A 480 -4.77 -21.93 15.91
C GLN A 480 -5.96 -20.98 16.02
N ARG A 481 -6.60 -20.90 17.18
CA ARG A 481 -7.71 -19.99 17.40
C ARG A 481 -7.25 -18.55 17.28
N TYR A 482 -8.05 -17.78 16.58
CA TYR A 482 -7.70 -16.39 16.29
C TYR A 482 -7.73 -15.48 17.54
N ASP A 483 -8.52 -15.81 18.54
CA ASP A 483 -8.64 -15.11 19.82
C ASP A 483 -7.70 -15.64 20.92
N SER A 484 -6.97 -16.71 20.64
CA SER A 484 -6.03 -17.30 21.59
C SER A 484 -4.86 -17.98 20.88
N ALA A 485 -3.67 -17.42 21.03
CA ALA A 485 -2.44 -18.02 20.52
C ALA A 485 -2.08 -19.36 21.19
N ASN A 486 -2.71 -19.68 22.30
CA ASN A 486 -2.39 -20.82 23.12
C ASN A 486 -3.29 -22.04 22.89
N ILE A 487 -4.37 -21.89 22.14
CA ILE A 487 -5.33 -22.98 21.89
C ILE A 487 -5.30 -23.37 20.41
N LEU A 488 -5.04 -24.65 20.18
CA LEU A 488 -5.01 -25.29 18.87
C LEU A 488 -6.05 -26.39 18.78
N ASP A 489 -6.76 -26.46 17.67
CA ASP A 489 -7.49 -27.63 17.24
C ASP A 489 -6.65 -28.31 16.14
N THR A 490 -6.23 -29.56 16.34
CA THR A 490 -5.25 -30.27 15.49
C THR A 490 -5.86 -31.52 14.91
N ILE A 491 -5.69 -31.71 13.60
CA ILE A 491 -5.96 -32.98 12.90
C ILE A 491 -4.62 -33.60 12.53
N GLY A 492 -4.37 -34.80 13.05
CA GLY A 492 -3.18 -35.56 12.76
C GLY A 492 -3.48 -36.77 11.85
N ILE A 493 -2.58 -37.04 10.91
CA ILE A 493 -2.64 -38.18 10.01
C ILE A 493 -1.30 -38.91 10.14
N GLY A 494 -1.30 -40.11 10.74
CA GLY A 494 -0.04 -40.77 11.02
C GLY A 494 -0.19 -42.04 11.87
N ARG A 495 0.85 -42.32 12.66
CA ARG A 495 0.92 -43.55 13.50
C ARG A 495 1.21 -43.22 14.95
N SER A 496 0.73 -44.06 15.88
CA SER A 496 1.03 -43.97 17.29
C SER A 496 1.79 -45.21 17.77
N GLY A 497 2.70 -45.03 18.76
CA GLY A 497 3.46 -46.13 19.35
C GLY A 497 4.77 -46.49 18.64
N ARG A 498 5.47 -47.55 19.12
CA ARG A 498 6.77 -48.01 18.63
C ARG A 498 6.72 -49.20 17.67
N GLN A 499 5.52 -49.72 17.38
CA GLN A 499 5.41 -50.97 16.59
C GLN A 499 5.41 -50.65 15.10
N GLU A 500 6.41 -51.19 14.38
CA GLU A 500 6.52 -51.14 12.92
C GLU A 500 5.44 -51.99 12.22
N GLU A 501 4.84 -52.94 12.96
CA GLU A 501 3.96 -53.99 12.40
C GLU A 501 2.49 -53.56 12.29
N THR A 502 2.09 -52.41 12.85
CA THR A 502 0.71 -51.93 12.68
C THR A 502 0.60 -51.21 11.34
N THR A 503 -0.11 -51.82 10.40
CA THR A 503 -0.37 -51.28 9.06
C THR A 503 -1.36 -50.14 9.06
N ASP A 504 -1.87 -49.76 10.23
CA ASP A 504 -2.95 -48.80 10.34
C ASP A 504 -2.42 -47.39 10.56
N ILE A 505 -2.64 -46.51 9.61
CA ILE A 505 -2.51 -45.06 9.79
C ILE A 505 -3.73 -44.60 10.57
N ILE A 506 -3.51 -43.88 11.65
CA ILE A 506 -4.58 -43.30 12.48
C ILE A 506 -4.77 -41.82 12.13
N SER A 507 -5.99 -41.36 12.18
CA SER A 507 -6.29 -39.95 12.27
C SER A 507 -6.66 -39.61 13.70
N ASN A 508 -6.20 -38.47 14.18
CA ASN A 508 -6.57 -37.96 15.49
C ASN A 508 -7.06 -36.51 15.40
N PHE A 509 -7.94 -36.17 16.31
CA PHE A 509 -8.33 -34.80 16.57
C PHE A 509 -7.94 -34.48 18.01
N THR A 510 -7.15 -33.42 18.21
CA THR A 510 -6.64 -33.04 19.51
C THR A 510 -6.85 -31.55 19.71
N GLN A 511 -7.30 -31.17 20.89
CA GLN A 511 -7.32 -29.78 21.31
C GLN A 511 -6.18 -29.54 22.32
N TRP A 512 -5.25 -28.64 21.95
CA TRP A 512 -4.12 -28.25 22.80
C TRP A 512 -4.40 -26.91 23.46
N ASP A 513 -4.07 -26.82 24.75
CA ASP A 513 -4.09 -25.57 25.52
C ASP A 513 -2.72 -25.39 26.19
N TRP A 514 -1.90 -24.49 25.62
CA TRP A 514 -0.54 -24.22 26.10
C TRP A 514 -0.48 -23.40 27.40
N THR A 515 -1.62 -22.87 27.87
CA THR A 515 -1.67 -22.14 29.15
C THR A 515 -1.62 -23.06 30.36
N GLN A 516 -1.79 -24.36 30.14
CA GLN A 516 -1.78 -25.35 31.22
C GLN A 516 -0.42 -26.03 31.30
N THR A 517 0.18 -25.99 32.49
CA THR A 517 1.48 -26.62 32.76
C THR A 517 1.39 -28.14 32.60
N TYR A 518 2.44 -28.72 32.04
CA TYR A 518 2.61 -30.14 31.67
C TYR A 518 2.55 -31.13 32.84
N GLU A 519 2.29 -30.67 34.10
CA GLU A 519 2.36 -31.48 35.30
C GLU A 519 1.10 -32.27 35.64
N ASP A 520 -0.02 -32.05 34.96
CA ASP A 520 -1.24 -32.84 35.19
C ASP A 520 -1.58 -33.73 34.00
N PRO A 521 -1.27 -35.04 34.04
CA PRO A 521 -1.59 -35.99 32.99
C PRO A 521 -3.10 -36.16 32.73
N ASN A 522 -3.97 -35.60 33.60
CA ASN A 522 -5.43 -35.66 33.43
C ASN A 522 -5.99 -34.42 32.69
N ASN A 523 -5.17 -33.45 32.36
CA ASN A 523 -5.57 -32.19 31.73
C ASN A 523 -5.42 -32.17 30.20
N HIS A 524 -5.01 -33.29 29.61
CA HIS A 524 -5.10 -33.47 28.15
C HIS A 524 -6.57 -33.67 27.79
N LYS A 525 -7.24 -32.59 27.45
CA LYS A 525 -8.61 -32.66 26.98
C LYS A 525 -8.66 -33.35 25.63
N SER A 526 -9.09 -34.60 25.71
CA SER A 526 -9.68 -35.43 24.64
C SER A 526 -8.80 -35.71 23.41
N TRP A 527 -8.07 -36.80 23.49
CA TRP A 527 -7.60 -37.53 22.32
C TRP A 527 -8.78 -38.25 21.69
N PHE A 528 -9.04 -37.98 20.42
CA PHE A 528 -9.94 -38.77 19.61
C PHE A 528 -9.08 -39.54 18.62
N GLU A 529 -9.01 -40.85 18.73
CA GLU A 529 -8.32 -41.71 17.76
C GLU A 529 -9.37 -42.47 16.95
N THR A 530 -9.29 -42.40 15.63
CA THR A 530 -9.93 -43.38 14.79
C THR A 530 -8.93 -44.48 14.45
N THR A 531 -9.24 -45.70 14.76
CA THR A 531 -8.54 -46.84 14.18
C THR A 531 -9.32 -47.24 12.91
N SER A 532 -8.86 -46.73 11.78
CA SER A 532 -9.40 -47.18 10.49
C SER A 532 -8.37 -48.12 9.85
N SER A 533 -8.78 -49.35 9.62
CA SER A 533 -7.99 -50.39 8.94
C SER A 533 -7.81 -50.14 7.42
N VAL A 534 -8.06 -48.93 6.93
CA VAL A 534 -8.20 -48.64 5.49
C VAL A 534 -7.35 -47.43 5.06
N MET A 535 -6.45 -46.93 5.91
CA MET A 535 -5.53 -45.90 5.43
C MET A 535 -4.44 -46.49 4.55
N PRO A 536 -4.09 -45.79 3.48
CA PRO A 536 -3.19 -46.26 2.45
C PRO A 536 -1.78 -46.51 2.93
N LYS A 537 -1.00 -47.22 2.14
CA LYS A 537 0.41 -47.50 2.42
C LYS A 537 1.24 -46.24 2.33
N ASP A 538 2.32 -46.16 3.12
CA ASP A 538 3.17 -45.00 3.34
C ASP A 538 3.78 -44.36 2.08
N ASP A 539 3.81 -45.02 0.96
CA ASP A 539 4.48 -44.63 -0.28
C ASP A 539 3.50 -44.24 -1.41
N GLU A 540 2.19 -44.24 -1.13
CA GLU A 540 1.18 -43.81 -2.09
C GLU A 540 0.78 -42.35 -1.86
N ARG A 541 0.36 -41.69 -2.94
CA ARG A 541 -0.18 -40.33 -2.89
C ARG A 541 -1.65 -40.35 -2.52
N HIS A 542 -2.02 -39.53 -1.53
CA HIS A 542 -3.38 -39.44 -1.03
C HIS A 542 -3.91 -38.03 -1.09
N HIS A 543 -5.18 -37.90 -1.47
CA HIS A 543 -5.90 -36.63 -1.43
C HIS A 543 -6.59 -36.48 -0.09
N VAL A 544 -6.24 -35.42 0.64
CA VAL A 544 -6.78 -35.07 1.96
C VAL A 544 -7.67 -33.85 1.84
N LYS A 545 -8.88 -33.95 2.40
CA LYS A 545 -9.80 -32.82 2.54
C LYS A 545 -10.28 -32.72 3.98
N ILE A 546 -10.14 -31.55 4.57
CA ILE A 546 -10.63 -31.20 5.89
C ILE A 546 -11.71 -30.14 5.72
N VAL A 547 -12.89 -30.37 6.30
CA VAL A 547 -14.02 -29.43 6.25
C VAL A 547 -14.40 -29.04 7.67
N ARG A 548 -14.60 -27.76 7.89
CA ARG A 548 -15.22 -27.24 9.11
C ARG A 548 -16.59 -26.69 8.78
N GLU A 549 -17.61 -27.19 9.49
CA GLU A 549 -18.99 -26.74 9.39
C GLU A 549 -19.49 -26.28 10.75
N ILE A 550 -20.12 -25.11 10.79
CA ILE A 550 -20.76 -24.56 11.98
C ILE A 550 -22.23 -24.96 11.99
N ASN A 551 -22.66 -25.58 13.10
CA ASN A 551 -24.07 -25.76 13.43
C ASN A 551 -24.46 -24.74 14.51
N GLU A 552 -25.13 -23.67 14.10
CA GLU A 552 -25.51 -22.57 15.01
C GLU A 552 -26.60 -23.00 16.01
N GLU A 553 -27.47 -23.97 15.67
CA GLU A 553 -28.51 -24.46 16.57
C GLU A 553 -27.93 -25.27 17.74
N GLU A 554 -26.86 -26.01 17.48
CA GLU A 554 -26.20 -26.83 18.51
C GLU A 554 -25.08 -26.06 19.21
N GLU A 555 -24.71 -24.87 18.74
CA GLU A 555 -23.56 -24.05 19.23
C GLU A 555 -22.22 -24.79 19.13
N TYR A 556 -22.02 -25.58 18.07
CA TYR A 556 -20.79 -26.31 17.80
C TYR A 556 -20.34 -26.14 16.35
N ALA A 557 -19.01 -26.20 16.16
CA ALA A 557 -18.40 -26.41 14.85
C ALA A 557 -17.88 -27.85 14.76
N TYR A 558 -18.09 -28.49 13.62
CA TYR A 558 -17.70 -29.86 13.34
C TYR A 558 -16.55 -29.87 12.35
N PHE A 559 -15.55 -30.71 12.62
CA PHE A 559 -14.49 -31.02 11.67
C PHE A 559 -14.75 -32.39 11.04
N LYS A 560 -14.66 -32.48 9.71
CA LYS A 560 -14.75 -33.69 8.92
C LYS A 560 -13.43 -33.89 8.18
N LEU A 561 -12.96 -35.13 8.15
CA LEU A 561 -11.75 -35.54 7.42
C LEU A 561 -12.16 -36.50 6.30
N PHE A 562 -11.71 -36.21 5.09
CA PHE A 562 -11.84 -37.09 3.94
C PHE A 562 -10.45 -37.44 3.44
N ILE A 563 -10.22 -38.73 3.10
CA ILE A 563 -9.02 -39.20 2.42
C ILE A 563 -9.47 -39.99 1.22
N ASP A 564 -8.98 -39.62 0.04
CA ASP A 564 -9.37 -40.19 -1.25
C ASP A 564 -10.90 -40.23 -1.46
N GLY A 565 -11.58 -39.19 -0.96
CA GLY A 565 -13.04 -39.04 -1.03
C GLY A 565 -13.83 -39.83 -0.02
N VAL A 566 -13.20 -40.62 0.87
CA VAL A 566 -13.85 -41.38 1.93
C VAL A 566 -13.84 -40.55 3.23
N GLU A 567 -15.01 -40.35 3.83
CA GLU A 567 -15.13 -39.66 5.12
C GLU A 567 -14.67 -40.58 6.27
N TYR A 568 -13.76 -40.05 7.07
CA TYR A 568 -13.26 -40.72 8.26
C TYR A 568 -13.87 -40.07 9.49
N GLN A 569 -14.56 -40.89 10.32
CA GLN A 569 -15.12 -40.44 11.59
C GLN A 569 -14.05 -40.57 12.68
N PHE A 570 -13.93 -39.55 13.53
CA PHE A 570 -13.10 -39.59 14.71
C PHE A 570 -13.83 -40.35 15.81
N ASP A 571 -13.37 -41.57 16.16
CA ASP A 571 -13.93 -42.35 17.29
C ASP A 571 -13.49 -41.73 18.62
N MET A 572 -14.46 -41.57 19.52
CA MET A 572 -14.18 -41.17 20.88
C MET A 572 -13.70 -42.35 21.72
N ASN A 573 -12.66 -42.11 22.52
CA ASN A 573 -12.15 -43.04 23.49
C ASN A 573 -13.27 -43.68 24.30
N SER A 574 -13.13 -44.95 24.63
CA SER A 574 -14.12 -45.91 25.17
C SER A 574 -14.91 -45.49 26.44
N GLN A 575 -14.72 -44.31 26.94
CA GLN A 575 -15.44 -43.80 28.12
C GLN A 575 -16.65 -42.92 27.81
N ASN A 576 -16.81 -42.42 26.58
CA ASN A 576 -17.98 -41.66 26.15
C ASN A 576 -18.53 -42.25 24.84
N LYS A 577 -19.50 -43.12 24.96
CA LYS A 577 -20.07 -43.98 23.89
C LYS A 577 -21.03 -43.29 22.93
N GLU A 578 -21.00 -42.02 22.76
CA GLU A 578 -21.78 -41.35 21.70
C GLU A 578 -20.83 -40.95 20.59
N GLY A 579 -20.95 -41.59 19.43
CA GLY A 579 -20.20 -41.30 18.21
C GLY A 579 -20.39 -39.82 17.85
N ILE A 580 -19.44 -39.00 18.25
CA ILE A 580 -19.47 -37.55 18.05
C ILE A 580 -18.35 -37.21 17.07
N ASN A 581 -18.73 -36.64 15.93
CA ASN A 581 -17.78 -35.98 15.02
C ASN A 581 -16.88 -35.05 15.80
N ALA A 582 -15.62 -34.90 15.38
CA ALA A 582 -14.69 -33.93 15.99
C ALA A 582 -15.37 -32.57 16.04
N ARG A 583 -15.63 -32.07 17.24
CA ARG A 583 -16.38 -30.84 17.45
C ARG A 583 -15.73 -29.90 18.45
N THR A 584 -15.92 -28.63 18.22
CA THR A 584 -15.49 -27.57 19.13
C THR A 584 -16.61 -26.57 19.38
N ARG A 585 -16.66 -25.97 20.56
CA ARG A 585 -17.53 -24.80 20.81
C ARG A 585 -16.95 -23.50 20.28
N TYR A 586 -15.74 -23.52 19.77
CA TYR A 586 -15.14 -22.33 19.19
C TYR A 586 -15.74 -22.02 17.82
N MET A 587 -16.43 -20.88 17.74
CA MET A 587 -17.13 -20.42 16.54
C MET A 587 -16.35 -19.36 15.77
N GLY A 588 -15.21 -18.93 16.31
CA GLY A 588 -14.36 -17.88 15.76
C GLY A 588 -13.51 -18.32 14.58
N ALA A 589 -12.65 -17.41 14.13
CA ALA A 589 -11.70 -17.65 13.06
C ALA A 589 -10.45 -18.41 13.53
N TYR A 590 -9.75 -19.05 12.59
CA TYR A 590 -8.48 -19.73 12.81
C TYR A 590 -7.40 -19.17 11.92
N VAL A 591 -6.15 -19.37 12.34
CA VAL A 591 -4.95 -19.25 11.51
C VAL A 591 -4.35 -20.64 11.35
N LEU A 592 -4.00 -20.99 10.12
CA LEU A 592 -3.54 -22.33 9.78
C LEU A 592 -2.02 -22.45 9.82
N TRP A 593 -1.55 -23.60 10.30
CA TRP A 593 -0.22 -24.11 9.99
C TRP A 593 -0.20 -25.63 9.84
N ILE A 594 0.72 -26.15 9.03
CA ILE A 594 0.92 -27.58 8.81
C ILE A 594 2.33 -27.95 9.26
N GLY A 595 2.47 -29.12 9.87
CA GLY A 595 3.76 -29.61 10.31
C GLY A 595 3.82 -31.13 10.37
N THR A 596 5.02 -31.66 10.63
CA THR A 596 5.20 -33.08 10.87
C THR A 596 5.76 -33.33 12.26
N GLU A 597 5.22 -34.36 12.92
CA GLU A 597 5.77 -34.90 14.16
C GLU A 597 6.52 -36.17 13.85
N TYR A 598 7.85 -36.18 14.04
CA TYR A 598 8.69 -37.35 13.83
C TYR A 598 8.41 -38.11 12.53
N ALA A 599 8.10 -37.37 11.48
CA ALA A 599 7.80 -37.89 10.15
C ALA A 599 8.32 -36.94 9.07
N THR A 600 8.62 -37.49 7.89
CA THR A 600 8.77 -36.73 6.66
C THR A 600 7.48 -36.77 5.85
N ALA A 601 7.20 -35.76 5.07
CA ALA A 601 6.05 -35.72 4.17
C ALA A 601 6.29 -34.72 3.04
N HIS A 602 5.76 -35.01 1.85
CA HIS A 602 5.61 -34.04 0.78
C HIS A 602 4.15 -33.67 0.64
N VAL A 603 3.85 -32.39 0.67
CA VAL A 603 2.51 -31.83 0.50
C VAL A 603 2.46 -31.05 -0.80
N SER A 604 1.49 -31.34 -1.64
CA SER A 604 1.27 -30.67 -2.92
C SER A 604 -0.20 -30.35 -3.16
N ASN A 605 -0.51 -29.53 -4.15
CA ASN A 605 -1.88 -29.07 -4.49
C ASN A 605 -2.65 -28.50 -3.30
N PHE A 606 -1.93 -27.82 -2.40
CA PHE A 606 -2.53 -27.25 -1.19
C PHE A 606 -3.45 -26.07 -1.53
N VAL A 607 -4.69 -26.13 -1.07
CA VAL A 607 -5.76 -25.16 -1.33
C VAL A 607 -6.54 -24.86 -0.06
N LEU A 608 -6.78 -23.59 0.19
CA LEU A 608 -7.66 -23.08 1.24
C LEU A 608 -8.91 -22.45 0.64
N ARG A 609 -10.09 -22.75 1.20
CA ARG A 609 -11.34 -22.07 0.90
C ARG A 609 -12.01 -21.68 2.20
N SER A 610 -12.37 -20.43 2.34
CA SER A 610 -13.04 -19.86 3.52
C SER A 610 -14.38 -19.23 3.11
N ASN A 611 -15.34 -19.20 4.05
CA ASN A 611 -16.69 -18.70 3.81
C ASN A 611 -17.48 -19.50 2.74
N ILE A 612 -17.41 -20.83 2.81
CA ILE A 612 -18.13 -21.74 1.90
C ILE A 612 -19.59 -21.87 2.34
#